data_ce7873db9ff5413bda628991f182fbe6
#
_entry.id   ce7873db9ff5413bda628991f182fbe6
#
_cell.length_a   1.000
_cell.length_b   1.000
_cell.length_c   1.000
_cell.angle_alpha   90.00
_cell.angle_beta   90.00
_cell.angle_gamma   90.00
#
_symmetry.space_group_name_H-M   'P 1'
#
loop_
_entity.id
_entity.type
_entity.pdbx_description
1 polymer ?
#
loop_
_entity_poly.entity_id
_entity_poly.type
_entity_poly.pdbx_seq_one_letter_code
_entity_poly.pdbx_strand_id
1 'polypeptide(L)'
;MYVIVAGGGKVGANVARSLLRLGHEVTLIEQRRDRYEALEDEFEHQVQRGDATELYVLERAGIARPPDIILALTGDDEDNMIIGQIAREKYGVPKVIARVNDPRNQAHFDLLGISPTVCATSNIISLVQHEVPEHDMIHLLELRRENLEIVEVQIDGDSPSVGKSVETLGFPEGSRLISVMRDGSAEIAVGSTVLQAGDQVLAILEPGKEDELRRILLRR
;
A
#
# COMPACT_ATOMS: atom_id res chain seq x y z
N MET A 1 -8.69 -0.64 -20.94
CA MET A 1 -7.65 0.36 -20.62
C MET A 1 -6.33 -0.10 -21.23
N TYR A 2 -5.48 0.85 -21.63
CA TYR A 2 -4.12 0.57 -22.04
C TYR A 2 -3.16 0.84 -20.87
N VAL A 3 -2.31 -0.13 -20.52
CA VAL A 3 -1.40 -0.07 -19.37
C VAL A 3 0.02 -0.41 -19.80
N ILE A 4 0.98 0.43 -19.43
CA ILE A 4 2.40 0.12 -19.54
C ILE A 4 2.91 -0.35 -18.18
N VAL A 5 3.58 -1.50 -18.16
CA VAL A 5 4.23 -2.06 -16.97
C VAL A 5 5.74 -2.02 -17.17
N ALA A 6 6.43 -1.17 -16.43
CA ALA A 6 7.88 -1.06 -16.45
C ALA A 6 8.49 -1.96 -15.35
N GLY A 7 9.21 -3.00 -15.79
CA GLY A 7 9.83 -4.01 -14.94
C GLY A 7 9.12 -5.37 -15.01
N GLY A 8 9.72 -6.33 -15.71
CA GLY A 8 9.25 -7.72 -15.87
C GLY A 8 9.66 -8.67 -14.73
N GLY A 9 9.97 -8.14 -13.54
CA GLY A 9 10.25 -8.95 -12.35
C GLY A 9 9.03 -9.75 -11.88
N LYS A 10 9.14 -10.44 -10.74
CA LYS A 10 8.03 -11.26 -10.20
C LYS A 10 6.74 -10.46 -10.05
N VAL A 11 6.81 -9.23 -9.52
CA VAL A 11 5.63 -8.39 -9.30
C VAL A 11 5.05 -7.93 -10.64
N GLY A 12 5.86 -7.30 -11.51
CA GLY A 12 5.38 -6.75 -12.77
C GLY A 12 4.79 -7.79 -13.71
N ALA A 13 5.44 -8.96 -13.87
CA ALA A 13 4.90 -10.05 -14.69
C ALA A 13 3.56 -10.59 -14.16
N ASN A 14 3.41 -10.73 -12.83
CA ASN A 14 2.14 -11.18 -12.24
C ASN A 14 1.04 -10.13 -12.40
N VAL A 15 1.36 -8.85 -12.26
CA VAL A 15 0.42 -7.74 -12.48
C VAL A 15 0.00 -7.69 -13.95
N ALA A 16 0.97 -7.76 -14.90
CA ALA A 16 0.68 -7.79 -16.32
C ALA A 16 -0.26 -8.95 -16.69
N ARG A 17 0.02 -10.17 -16.21
CA ARG A 17 -0.83 -11.35 -16.40
C ARG A 17 -2.25 -11.15 -15.86
N SER A 18 -2.37 -10.53 -14.68
CA SER A 18 -3.67 -10.25 -14.08
C SER A 18 -4.48 -9.26 -14.91
N LEU A 19 -3.83 -8.18 -15.38
CA LEU A 19 -4.46 -7.15 -16.20
C LEU A 19 -4.91 -7.70 -17.57
N LEU A 20 -4.10 -8.54 -18.20
CA LEU A 20 -4.46 -9.22 -19.47
C LEU A 20 -5.69 -10.12 -19.29
N ARG A 21 -5.75 -10.88 -18.19
CA ARG A 21 -6.95 -11.71 -17.89
C ARG A 21 -8.20 -10.90 -17.66
N LEU A 22 -8.07 -9.66 -17.20
CA LEU A 22 -9.19 -8.72 -17.07
C LEU A 22 -9.55 -8.02 -18.38
N GLY A 23 -8.89 -8.35 -19.50
CA GLY A 23 -9.17 -7.81 -20.83
C GLY A 23 -8.55 -6.43 -21.07
N HIS A 24 -7.53 -6.06 -20.34
CA HIS A 24 -6.77 -4.82 -20.58
C HIS A 24 -5.68 -5.03 -21.62
N GLU A 25 -5.38 -3.98 -22.39
CA GLU A 25 -4.21 -3.93 -23.26
C GLU A 25 -2.97 -3.63 -22.39
N VAL A 26 -1.94 -4.44 -22.47
CA VAL A 26 -0.74 -4.31 -21.63
C VAL A 26 0.51 -4.36 -22.49
N THR A 27 1.45 -3.43 -22.25
CA THR A 27 2.82 -3.55 -22.71
C THR A 27 3.76 -3.69 -21.50
N LEU A 28 4.50 -4.79 -21.45
CA LEU A 28 5.48 -5.08 -20.40
C LEU A 28 6.90 -4.75 -20.89
N ILE A 29 7.69 -4.02 -20.09
CA ILE A 29 9.08 -3.68 -20.42
C ILE A 29 10.01 -4.41 -19.44
N GLU A 30 11.02 -5.12 -19.98
CA GLU A 30 12.06 -5.79 -19.18
C GLU A 30 13.43 -5.56 -19.81
N GLN A 31 14.38 -5.08 -19.01
CA GLN A 31 15.74 -4.77 -19.50
C GLN A 31 16.65 -6.00 -19.57
N ARG A 32 16.51 -6.96 -18.65
CA ARG A 32 17.37 -8.12 -18.56
C ARG A 32 17.01 -9.13 -19.63
N ARG A 33 18.04 -9.52 -20.39
CA ARG A 33 17.86 -10.40 -21.55
C ARG A 33 17.27 -11.76 -21.20
N ASP A 34 17.83 -12.41 -20.20
CA ASP A 34 17.40 -13.74 -19.73
C ASP A 34 15.94 -13.72 -19.28
N ARG A 35 15.54 -12.65 -18.59
CA ARG A 35 14.18 -12.47 -18.10
C ARG A 35 13.21 -12.14 -19.23
N TYR A 36 13.63 -11.29 -20.19
CA TYR A 36 12.84 -10.98 -21.37
C TYR A 36 12.55 -12.25 -22.18
N GLU A 37 13.58 -13.06 -22.48
CA GLU A 37 13.43 -14.31 -23.24
C GLU A 37 12.42 -15.27 -22.56
N ALA A 38 12.46 -15.38 -21.23
CA ALA A 38 11.49 -16.20 -20.49
C ALA A 38 10.05 -15.63 -20.49
N LEU A 39 9.89 -14.31 -20.64
CA LEU A 39 8.59 -13.66 -20.70
C LEU A 39 8.02 -13.63 -22.13
N GLU A 40 8.88 -13.65 -23.15
CA GLU A 40 8.49 -13.61 -24.55
C GLU A 40 7.63 -14.83 -24.94
N ASP A 41 7.96 -16.00 -24.40
CA ASP A 41 7.19 -17.23 -24.60
C ASP A 41 5.74 -17.13 -24.06
N GLU A 42 5.52 -16.31 -23.03
CA GLU A 42 4.21 -16.14 -22.39
C GLU A 42 3.44 -14.92 -22.89
N PHE A 43 4.14 -13.78 -23.08
CA PHE A 43 3.52 -12.50 -23.38
C PHE A 43 3.62 -12.12 -24.85
N GLU A 44 4.40 -12.86 -25.65
CA GLU A 44 4.60 -12.63 -27.09
C GLU A 44 4.93 -11.15 -27.38
N HIS A 45 4.19 -10.52 -28.32
CA HIS A 45 4.36 -9.14 -28.73
C HIS A 45 4.03 -8.09 -27.63
N GLN A 46 3.49 -8.52 -26.48
CA GLN A 46 3.14 -7.64 -25.35
C GLN A 46 4.34 -7.34 -24.46
N VAL A 47 5.46 -8.07 -24.60
CA VAL A 47 6.69 -7.78 -23.89
C VAL A 47 7.72 -7.13 -24.82
N GLN A 48 8.41 -6.11 -24.31
CA GLN A 48 9.46 -5.42 -25.00
C GLN A 48 10.75 -5.42 -24.18
N ARG A 49 11.86 -5.69 -24.85
CA ARG A 49 13.17 -5.59 -24.21
C ARG A 49 13.67 -4.16 -24.25
N GLY A 50 14.07 -3.63 -23.09
CA GLY A 50 14.70 -2.32 -22.96
C GLY A 50 14.73 -1.80 -21.55
N ASP A 51 15.47 -0.74 -21.34
CA ASP A 51 15.49 0.03 -20.11
C ASP A 51 14.36 1.06 -20.14
N ALA A 52 13.42 0.97 -19.21
CA ALA A 52 12.25 1.85 -19.17
C ALA A 52 12.57 3.28 -18.71
N THR A 53 13.79 3.57 -18.26
CA THR A 53 14.26 4.93 -18.01
C THR A 53 14.64 5.66 -19.30
N GLU A 54 14.82 4.91 -20.40
CA GLU A 54 15.17 5.46 -21.70
C GLU A 54 13.93 5.89 -22.49
N LEU A 55 13.91 7.13 -22.96
CA LEU A 55 12.77 7.71 -23.67
C LEU A 55 12.34 6.88 -24.89
N TYR A 56 13.30 6.44 -25.70
CA TYR A 56 13.00 5.67 -26.92
C TYR A 56 12.36 4.30 -26.61
N VAL A 57 12.66 3.72 -25.46
CA VAL A 57 12.03 2.46 -25.00
C VAL A 57 10.58 2.70 -24.63
N LEU A 58 10.29 3.74 -23.89
CA LEU A 58 8.94 4.14 -23.54
C LEU A 58 8.12 4.54 -24.79
N GLU A 59 8.73 5.24 -25.74
CA GLU A 59 8.08 5.61 -27.01
C GLU A 59 7.73 4.37 -27.84
N ARG A 60 8.65 3.41 -27.94
CA ARG A 60 8.40 2.14 -28.60
C ARG A 60 7.31 1.31 -27.87
N ALA A 61 7.25 1.38 -26.55
CA ALA A 61 6.20 0.78 -25.74
C ALA A 61 4.84 1.49 -25.88
N GLY A 62 4.77 2.59 -26.65
CA GLY A 62 3.52 3.28 -26.96
C GLY A 62 3.14 4.40 -26.00
N ILE A 63 4.07 4.93 -25.18
CA ILE A 63 3.75 6.03 -24.24
C ILE A 63 3.31 7.31 -24.96
N ALA A 64 3.71 7.51 -26.22
CA ALA A 64 3.27 8.65 -27.04
C ALA A 64 1.79 8.59 -27.42
N ARG A 65 1.16 7.41 -27.38
CA ARG A 65 -0.28 7.21 -27.31
C ARG A 65 -0.64 7.05 -25.83
N PRO A 66 -0.93 8.13 -25.09
CA PRO A 66 -0.86 8.07 -23.64
C PRO A 66 -1.61 6.86 -23.07
N PRO A 67 -0.96 5.99 -22.31
CA PRO A 67 -1.65 4.91 -21.62
C PRO A 67 -2.58 5.49 -20.55
N ASP A 68 -3.62 4.76 -20.19
CA ASP A 68 -4.46 5.13 -19.05
C ASP A 68 -3.67 5.11 -17.74
N ILE A 69 -2.72 4.17 -17.66
CA ILE A 69 -1.90 3.95 -16.46
C ILE A 69 -0.49 3.51 -16.86
N ILE A 70 0.53 4.02 -16.17
CA ILE A 70 1.86 3.42 -16.14
C ILE A 70 2.17 2.89 -14.75
N LEU A 71 2.73 1.68 -14.69
CA LEU A 71 3.17 1.01 -13.48
C LEU A 71 4.69 0.91 -13.48
N ALA A 72 5.37 1.69 -12.63
CA ALA A 72 6.81 1.63 -12.44
C ALA A 72 7.12 0.60 -11.33
N LEU A 73 7.47 -0.63 -11.73
CA LEU A 73 7.61 -1.80 -10.86
C LEU A 73 8.99 -2.43 -10.95
N THR A 74 10.02 -1.65 -11.26
CA THR A 74 11.40 -2.13 -11.29
C THR A 74 11.90 -2.47 -9.89
N GLY A 75 13.07 -3.08 -9.80
CA GLY A 75 13.75 -3.36 -8.53
C GLY A 75 14.50 -2.17 -7.95
N ASP A 76 14.49 -1.03 -8.62
CA ASP A 76 15.26 0.17 -8.28
C ASP A 76 14.33 1.37 -8.12
N ASP A 77 14.49 2.11 -7.02
CA ASP A 77 13.59 3.23 -6.71
C ASP A 77 13.88 4.45 -7.58
N GLU A 78 15.14 4.68 -7.90
CA GLU A 78 15.59 5.76 -8.78
C GLU A 78 15.01 5.57 -10.18
N ASP A 79 15.06 4.35 -10.72
CA ASP A 79 14.42 4.01 -12.00
C ASP A 79 12.91 4.27 -11.94
N ASN A 80 12.25 3.85 -10.88
CA ASN A 80 10.80 4.05 -10.72
C ASN A 80 10.43 5.55 -10.63
N MET A 81 11.27 6.37 -10.00
CA MET A 81 11.10 7.83 -9.97
C MET A 81 11.27 8.44 -11.38
N ILE A 82 12.32 8.06 -12.10
CA ILE A 82 12.59 8.55 -13.47
C ILE A 82 11.43 8.19 -14.40
N ILE A 83 11.01 6.93 -14.39
CA ILE A 83 9.88 6.46 -15.20
C ILE A 83 8.62 7.25 -14.90
N GLY A 84 8.33 7.43 -13.59
CA GLY A 84 7.16 8.18 -13.14
C GLY A 84 7.18 9.63 -13.58
N GLN A 85 8.33 10.30 -13.48
CA GLN A 85 8.51 11.69 -13.90
C GLN A 85 8.38 11.85 -15.43
N ILE A 86 9.03 10.98 -16.20
CA ILE A 86 8.91 10.99 -17.66
C ILE A 86 7.46 10.81 -18.08
N ALA A 87 6.77 9.82 -17.51
CA ALA A 87 5.39 9.53 -17.85
C ALA A 87 4.46 10.71 -17.58
N ARG A 88 4.63 11.33 -16.42
CA ARG A 88 3.77 12.41 -15.95
C ARG A 88 4.09 13.73 -16.63
N GLU A 89 5.35 14.18 -16.57
CA GLU A 89 5.72 15.54 -16.96
C GLU A 89 5.89 15.67 -18.48
N LYS A 90 6.39 14.63 -19.17
CA LYS A 90 6.61 14.69 -20.62
C LYS A 90 5.40 14.20 -21.41
N TYR A 91 4.77 13.11 -20.97
CA TYR A 91 3.70 12.48 -21.75
C TYR A 91 2.30 12.69 -21.18
N GLY A 92 2.17 13.31 -20.01
CA GLY A 92 0.88 13.62 -19.41
C GLY A 92 0.05 12.37 -19.08
N VAL A 93 0.71 11.26 -18.73
CA VAL A 93 0.01 10.02 -18.35
C VAL A 93 -0.86 10.31 -17.13
N PRO A 94 -2.17 10.07 -17.20
CA PRO A 94 -3.10 10.50 -16.15
C PRO A 94 -2.90 9.80 -14.81
N LYS A 95 -2.35 8.58 -14.82
CA LYS A 95 -2.13 7.80 -13.60
C LYS A 95 -0.79 7.09 -13.63
N VAL A 96 0.05 7.41 -12.66
CA VAL A 96 1.34 6.75 -12.41
C VAL A 96 1.24 6.03 -11.08
N ILE A 97 1.54 4.74 -11.06
CA ILE A 97 1.66 3.95 -9.83
C ILE A 97 3.10 3.44 -9.75
N ALA A 98 3.79 3.72 -8.66
CA ALA A 98 5.16 3.30 -8.48
C ALA A 98 5.34 2.36 -7.28
N ARG A 99 6.21 1.38 -7.46
CA ARG A 99 6.70 0.57 -6.36
C ARG A 99 7.82 1.31 -5.64
N VAL A 100 7.75 1.30 -4.32
CA VAL A 100 8.83 1.73 -3.43
C VAL A 100 9.48 0.48 -2.85
N ASN A 101 10.77 0.29 -3.12
CA ASN A 101 11.52 -0.87 -2.62
C ASN A 101 12.06 -0.60 -1.22
N ASP A 102 12.61 0.61 -0.99
CA ASP A 102 13.08 1.06 0.33
C ASP A 102 12.07 2.06 0.93
N PRO A 103 11.45 1.77 2.09
CA PRO A 103 10.51 2.68 2.75
C PRO A 103 11.06 4.09 2.99
N ARG A 104 12.38 4.23 3.15
CA ARG A 104 13.04 5.53 3.36
C ARG A 104 12.90 6.47 2.15
N ASN A 105 12.72 5.91 0.97
CA ASN A 105 12.55 6.68 -0.27
C ASN A 105 11.12 7.18 -0.49
N GLN A 106 10.15 6.77 0.34
CA GLN A 106 8.75 7.17 0.19
C GLN A 106 8.58 8.70 0.07
N ALA A 107 9.26 9.46 0.92
CA ALA A 107 9.19 10.92 0.91
C ALA A 107 9.68 11.54 -0.42
N HIS A 108 10.60 10.88 -1.13
CA HIS A 108 11.08 11.35 -2.44
C HIS A 108 9.99 11.20 -3.51
N PHE A 109 9.26 10.07 -3.52
CA PHE A 109 8.13 9.88 -4.44
C PHE A 109 7.02 10.91 -4.18
N ASP A 110 6.73 11.20 -2.91
CA ASP A 110 5.73 12.20 -2.52
C ASP A 110 6.14 13.61 -2.98
N LEU A 111 7.41 14.00 -2.79
CA LEU A 111 7.97 15.28 -3.26
C LEU A 111 7.91 15.41 -4.79
N LEU A 112 8.14 14.31 -5.51
CA LEU A 112 8.02 14.26 -6.97
C LEU A 112 6.57 14.18 -7.44
N GLY A 113 5.61 14.11 -6.53
CA GLY A 113 4.18 13.99 -6.81
C GLY A 113 3.79 12.66 -7.47
N ILE A 114 4.60 11.61 -7.32
CA ILE A 114 4.30 10.27 -7.82
C ILE A 114 3.42 9.56 -6.80
N SER A 115 2.13 9.50 -7.08
CA SER A 115 1.12 8.89 -6.20
C SER A 115 0.01 8.26 -7.06
N PRO A 116 -0.53 7.09 -6.67
CA PRO A 116 -0.19 6.31 -5.48
C PRO A 116 1.12 5.52 -5.62
N THR A 117 1.74 5.24 -4.47
CA THR A 117 2.89 4.33 -4.36
C THR A 117 2.51 3.06 -3.62
N VAL A 118 3.26 1.99 -3.86
CA VAL A 118 3.10 0.70 -3.16
C VAL A 118 4.45 0.26 -2.61
N CYS A 119 4.57 0.21 -1.28
CA CYS A 119 5.74 -0.30 -0.59
C CYS A 119 5.46 -1.69 0.00
N ALA A 120 5.91 -2.74 -0.68
CA ALA A 120 5.73 -4.12 -0.22
C ALA A 120 6.45 -4.38 1.12
N THR A 121 7.62 -3.77 1.31
CA THR A 121 8.40 -3.91 2.55
C THR A 121 7.62 -3.39 3.75
N SER A 122 7.06 -2.18 3.67
CA SER A 122 6.23 -1.62 4.74
C SER A 122 5.01 -2.50 5.03
N ASN A 123 4.33 -2.97 3.98
CA ASN A 123 3.16 -3.84 4.14
C ASN A 123 3.51 -5.17 4.83
N ILE A 124 4.65 -5.78 4.46
CA ILE A 124 5.12 -7.01 5.10
C ILE A 124 5.51 -6.75 6.56
N ILE A 125 6.22 -5.64 6.84
CA ILE A 125 6.60 -5.28 8.21
C ILE A 125 5.35 -5.12 9.08
N SER A 126 4.32 -4.41 8.60
CA SER A 126 3.06 -4.25 9.32
C SER A 126 2.39 -5.59 9.61
N LEU A 127 2.34 -6.50 8.62
CA LEU A 127 1.78 -7.85 8.82
C LEU A 127 2.59 -8.66 9.84
N VAL A 128 3.93 -8.60 9.80
CA VAL A 128 4.77 -9.30 10.76
C VAL A 128 4.61 -8.73 12.18
N GLN A 129 4.54 -7.40 12.30
CA GLN A 129 4.31 -6.74 13.59
C GLN A 129 2.95 -7.14 14.19
N HIS A 130 1.94 -7.38 13.37
CA HIS A 130 0.64 -7.89 13.79
C HIS A 130 0.75 -9.29 14.45
N GLU A 131 1.64 -10.14 13.96
CA GLU A 131 1.82 -11.50 14.47
C GLU A 131 2.82 -11.61 15.63
N VAL A 132 3.59 -10.53 15.92
CA VAL A 132 4.55 -10.49 17.01
C VAL A 132 3.95 -9.82 18.23
N PRO A 133 3.66 -10.54 19.33
CA PRO A 133 2.86 -10.05 20.45
C PRO A 133 3.58 -9.06 21.38
N GLU A 134 4.55 -8.29 20.88
CA GLU A 134 5.31 -7.32 21.69
C GLU A 134 4.76 -5.87 21.60
N HIS A 135 3.71 -5.64 20.82
CA HIS A 135 3.20 -4.28 20.61
C HIS A 135 1.74 -4.18 21.01
N ASP A 136 1.47 -3.34 21.97
CA ASP A 136 0.13 -3.04 22.49
C ASP A 136 -0.77 -2.33 21.44
N MET A 137 -0.15 -1.75 20.40
CA MET A 137 -0.84 -1.05 19.28
C MET A 137 -0.08 -1.26 17.98
N ILE A 138 -0.77 -1.69 16.93
CA ILE A 138 -0.22 -2.03 15.62
C ILE A 138 -0.92 -1.19 14.54
N HIS A 139 -0.14 -0.54 13.68
CA HIS A 139 -0.65 0.15 12.51
C HIS A 139 -0.92 -0.85 11.38
N LEU A 140 -2.17 -1.02 11.00
CA LEU A 140 -2.59 -1.94 9.95
C LEU A 140 -2.60 -1.28 8.56
N LEU A 141 -3.08 -0.05 8.46
CA LEU A 141 -3.26 0.62 7.19
C LEU A 141 -3.25 2.14 7.33
N GLU A 142 -2.51 2.81 6.44
CA GLU A 142 -2.54 4.26 6.26
C GLU A 142 -3.42 4.61 5.04
N LEU A 143 -4.49 5.35 5.25
CA LEU A 143 -5.40 5.85 4.23
C LEU A 143 -5.01 7.30 3.89
N ARG A 144 -3.96 7.46 3.08
CA ARG A 144 -3.34 8.78 2.80
C ARG A 144 -4.28 9.81 2.20
N ARG A 145 -5.21 9.40 1.32
CA ARG A 145 -6.15 10.33 0.70
C ARG A 145 -7.16 10.88 1.69
N GLU A 146 -7.58 10.05 2.61
CA GLU A 146 -8.55 10.36 3.64
C GLU A 146 -7.90 10.99 4.87
N ASN A 147 -6.55 10.97 4.95
CA ASN A 147 -5.76 11.36 6.11
C ASN A 147 -6.21 10.63 7.38
N LEU A 148 -6.32 9.30 7.27
CA LEU A 148 -6.75 8.42 8.34
C LEU A 148 -5.81 7.22 8.48
N GLU A 149 -5.74 6.67 9.67
CA GLU A 149 -5.00 5.45 9.98
C GLU A 149 -5.92 4.42 10.63
N ILE A 150 -5.66 3.14 10.36
CA ILE A 150 -6.34 2.03 11.01
C ILE A 150 -5.31 1.33 11.88
N VAL A 151 -5.64 1.22 13.16
CA VAL A 151 -4.80 0.57 14.16
C VAL A 151 -5.55 -0.56 14.85
N GLU A 152 -4.81 -1.57 15.28
CA GLU A 152 -5.28 -2.61 16.17
C GLU A 152 -4.63 -2.45 17.55
N VAL A 153 -5.40 -2.65 18.61
CA VAL A 153 -4.95 -2.52 20.01
C VAL A 153 -5.38 -3.76 20.76
N GLN A 154 -4.44 -4.40 21.45
CA GLN A 154 -4.68 -5.49 22.39
C GLN A 154 -5.06 -4.91 23.75
N ILE A 155 -6.19 -5.31 24.32
CA ILE A 155 -6.63 -4.88 25.64
C ILE A 155 -6.11 -5.85 26.70
N ASP A 156 -5.12 -5.41 27.46
CA ASP A 156 -4.57 -6.19 28.55
C ASP A 156 -5.45 -6.16 29.80
N GLY A 157 -5.23 -7.11 30.72
CA GLY A 157 -6.04 -7.25 31.92
C GLY A 157 -5.96 -6.06 32.89
N ASP A 158 -4.88 -5.28 32.84
CA ASP A 158 -4.66 -4.06 33.64
C ASP A 158 -5.00 -2.76 32.91
N SER A 159 -5.56 -2.88 31.69
CA SER A 159 -5.99 -1.73 30.89
C SER A 159 -7.09 -0.92 31.60
N PRO A 160 -6.98 0.43 31.58
CA PRO A 160 -7.99 1.31 32.16
C PRO A 160 -9.35 1.24 31.43
N SER A 161 -9.42 0.64 30.26
CA SER A 161 -10.62 0.49 29.46
C SER A 161 -11.43 -0.77 29.80
N VAL A 162 -10.85 -1.73 30.51
CA VAL A 162 -11.53 -2.98 30.90
C VAL A 162 -12.77 -2.68 31.76
N GLY A 163 -13.90 -3.28 31.38
CA GLY A 163 -15.19 -3.12 32.02
C GLY A 163 -15.95 -1.81 31.73
N LYS A 164 -15.39 -0.96 30.83
CA LYS A 164 -16.04 0.30 30.42
C LYS A 164 -16.70 0.15 29.05
N SER A 165 -17.83 0.84 28.86
CA SER A 165 -18.44 0.95 27.54
C SER A 165 -17.71 1.97 26.68
N VAL A 166 -17.73 1.75 25.37
CA VAL A 166 -17.07 2.63 24.38
C VAL A 166 -17.48 4.09 24.54
N GLU A 167 -18.75 4.37 24.78
CA GLU A 167 -19.29 5.72 24.97
C GLU A 167 -18.74 6.43 26.22
N THR A 168 -18.31 5.65 27.25
CA THR A 168 -17.79 6.23 28.51
C THR A 168 -16.27 6.44 28.48
N LEU A 169 -15.56 5.91 27.47
CA LEU A 169 -14.12 6.00 27.37
C LEU A 169 -13.60 7.35 26.89
N GLY A 170 -14.45 8.18 26.28
CA GLY A 170 -14.08 9.54 25.85
C GLY A 170 -12.99 9.53 24.76
N PHE A 171 -13.20 8.80 23.68
CA PHE A 171 -12.28 8.74 22.56
C PHE A 171 -11.96 10.14 22.00
N PRO A 172 -10.71 10.38 21.55
CA PRO A 172 -10.32 11.67 20.98
C PRO A 172 -11.18 12.00 19.76
N GLU A 173 -11.47 13.27 19.57
CA GLU A 173 -12.08 13.76 18.34
C GLU A 173 -11.19 13.37 17.13
N GLY A 174 -11.81 12.89 16.06
CA GLY A 174 -11.08 12.31 14.91
C GLY A 174 -10.67 10.84 15.10
N SER A 175 -11.20 10.15 16.12
CA SER A 175 -11.01 8.70 16.29
C SER A 175 -12.30 7.97 16.57
N ARG A 176 -12.33 6.67 16.20
CA ARG A 176 -13.49 5.81 16.45
C ARG A 176 -13.10 4.33 16.54
N LEU A 177 -13.69 3.61 17.47
CA LEU A 177 -13.61 2.15 17.50
C LEU A 177 -14.49 1.57 16.39
N ILE A 178 -13.95 0.64 15.60
CA ILE A 178 -14.67 0.00 14.48
C ILE A 178 -15.25 -1.33 14.94
N SER A 179 -14.41 -2.19 15.52
CA SER A 179 -14.80 -3.53 15.93
C SER A 179 -14.00 -4.02 17.13
N VAL A 180 -14.57 -5.01 17.79
CA VAL A 180 -13.93 -5.77 18.87
C VAL A 180 -13.91 -7.23 18.46
N MET A 181 -12.73 -7.85 18.51
CA MET A 181 -12.57 -9.29 18.35
C MET A 181 -12.38 -9.92 19.72
N ARG A 182 -13.21 -10.90 20.02
CA ARG A 182 -13.21 -11.66 21.29
C ARG A 182 -13.41 -13.13 20.99
N ASP A 183 -12.54 -13.98 21.52
CA ASP A 183 -12.61 -15.44 21.34
C ASP A 183 -12.74 -15.89 19.86
N GLY A 184 -12.05 -15.16 18.94
CA GLY A 184 -12.10 -15.43 17.51
C GLY A 184 -13.37 -14.96 16.79
N SER A 185 -14.28 -14.26 17.49
CA SER A 185 -15.48 -13.63 16.91
C SER A 185 -15.37 -12.13 16.90
N ALA A 186 -15.57 -11.51 15.73
CA ALA A 186 -15.56 -10.05 15.58
C ALA A 186 -16.98 -9.49 15.63
N GLU A 187 -17.18 -8.43 16.42
CA GLU A 187 -18.41 -7.65 16.46
C GLU A 187 -18.13 -6.17 16.14
N ILE A 188 -19.08 -5.50 15.51
CA ILE A 188 -18.98 -4.06 15.27
C ILE A 188 -19.17 -3.33 16.59
N ALA A 189 -18.24 -2.44 16.93
CA ALA A 189 -18.30 -1.66 18.16
C ALA A 189 -19.42 -0.61 18.09
N VAL A 190 -20.22 -0.57 19.13
CA VAL A 190 -21.23 0.47 19.37
C VAL A 190 -21.00 1.13 20.72
N GLY A 191 -21.65 2.24 21.00
CA GLY A 191 -21.45 2.98 22.26
C GLY A 191 -21.60 2.12 23.52
N SER A 192 -22.54 1.16 23.51
CA SER A 192 -22.78 0.24 24.61
C SER A 192 -21.85 -0.99 24.68
N THR A 193 -20.97 -1.18 23.69
CA THR A 193 -19.99 -2.27 23.69
C THR A 193 -19.04 -2.12 24.89
N VAL A 194 -18.96 -3.13 25.75
CA VAL A 194 -18.08 -3.14 26.92
C VAL A 194 -16.80 -3.88 26.60
N LEU A 195 -15.65 -3.23 26.78
CA LEU A 195 -14.34 -3.82 26.55
C LEU A 195 -13.96 -4.78 27.68
N GLN A 196 -13.30 -5.87 27.34
CA GLN A 196 -12.83 -6.91 28.25
C GLN A 196 -11.34 -7.16 28.06
N ALA A 197 -10.71 -7.72 29.09
CA ALA A 197 -9.35 -8.20 28.96
C ALA A 197 -9.25 -9.29 27.89
N GLY A 198 -8.22 -9.20 27.01
CA GLY A 198 -8.03 -10.11 25.89
C GLY A 198 -8.72 -9.68 24.59
N ASP A 199 -9.54 -8.62 24.61
CA ASP A 199 -10.12 -8.07 23.38
C ASP A 199 -9.04 -7.52 22.47
N GLN A 200 -9.17 -7.77 21.16
CA GLN A 200 -8.44 -7.04 20.11
C GLN A 200 -9.41 -6.01 19.51
N VAL A 201 -9.07 -4.75 19.60
CA VAL A 201 -9.94 -3.67 19.13
C VAL A 201 -9.34 -3.01 17.88
N LEU A 202 -10.17 -2.85 16.87
CA LEU A 202 -9.83 -2.14 15.64
C LEU A 202 -10.34 -0.71 15.75
N ALA A 203 -9.45 0.26 15.57
CA ALA A 203 -9.79 1.68 15.60
C ALA A 203 -9.33 2.40 14.32
N ILE A 204 -10.07 3.44 13.95
CA ILE A 204 -9.70 4.41 12.91
C ILE A 204 -9.46 5.76 13.58
N LEU A 205 -8.41 6.46 13.16
CA LEU A 205 -8.02 7.74 13.75
C LEU A 205 -7.33 8.65 12.73
N GLU A 206 -7.34 9.95 13.00
CA GLU A 206 -6.50 10.91 12.31
C GLU A 206 -5.05 10.77 12.79
N PRO A 207 -4.04 10.98 11.90
CA PRO A 207 -2.63 10.95 12.27
C PRO A 207 -2.31 11.88 13.46
N GLY A 208 -1.50 11.36 14.39
CA GLY A 208 -1.11 12.09 15.60
C GLY A 208 -2.07 11.92 16.78
N LYS A 209 -3.10 11.07 16.67
CA LYS A 209 -4.03 10.73 17.76
C LYS A 209 -3.70 9.43 18.49
N GLU A 210 -2.62 8.76 18.07
CA GLU A 210 -2.22 7.42 18.58
C GLU A 210 -1.92 7.47 20.07
N ASP A 211 -1.18 8.51 20.52
CA ASP A 211 -0.81 8.64 21.94
C ASP A 211 -2.02 8.93 22.84
N GLU A 212 -3.02 9.66 22.33
CA GLU A 212 -4.25 9.89 23.07
C GLU A 212 -5.07 8.60 23.16
N LEU A 213 -5.22 7.88 22.04
CA LEU A 213 -5.92 6.60 21.98
C LEU A 213 -5.22 5.57 22.88
N ARG A 214 -3.89 5.49 22.82
CA ARG A 214 -3.09 4.62 23.67
C ARG A 214 -3.34 4.86 25.16
N ARG A 215 -3.37 6.11 25.59
CA ARG A 215 -3.64 6.46 27.00
C ARG A 215 -5.03 6.05 27.47
N ILE A 216 -6.01 6.05 26.58
CA ILE A 216 -7.40 5.65 26.89
C ILE A 216 -7.54 4.13 26.97
N LEU A 217 -6.96 3.42 25.99
CA LEU A 217 -7.08 1.98 25.87
C LEU A 217 -6.02 1.23 26.69
N LEU A 218 -4.83 1.79 26.83
CA LEU A 218 -3.67 1.15 27.47
C LEU A 218 -3.14 2.04 28.62
N ARG A 219 -2.39 1.46 29.52
CA ARG A 219 -1.93 2.14 30.74
C ARG A 219 -0.61 2.91 30.59
N ARG A 220 -0.07 3.04 29.37
CA ARG A 220 1.24 3.69 29.16
C ARG A 220 1.12 5.00 28.42
#